data_aefaf31c8b718fa5d90f456f7556dd37
#
_entry.id   aefaf31c8b718fa5d90f456f7556dd37
#
_cell.length_a   1.000
_cell.length_b   1.000
_cell.length_c   1.000
_cell.angle_alpha   90.00
_cell.angle_beta   90.00
_cell.angle_gamma   90.00
#
_symmetry.space_group_name_H-M   'P 1'
#
loop_
_entity.id
_entity.type
_entity.pdbx_description
1 polymer ?
#
loop_
_entity_poly.entity_id
_entity_poly.type
_entity_poly.pdbx_seq_one_letter_code
_entity_poly.pdbx_strand_id
1 'polypeptide(L)'
;MRLISNLLMLLAASSVAAADYNIMDYGAKADTTVLSTEALQRAIDVCSRQGGGRVVVPSGIYKIGTIELRSDVHLYLEQGATLYGSTDLKDYRPMATDYVSLRTKVPTIQLIYADKVSRVAIDGYGTIDGRGRAFKKLSWNDEGITRPHLLRFIQSSDITIRDITLKNSGCWMQHYLACDRLKIDGIRVENRNNYNNDALDLDGCHEVIVTNMTADSDDDGITLKSTSPRLCENIRIADCVVSSHCNAVKLGTETNGGFRNISISGIVVKPSYDQREKFFGQWIGSSAISLEIVDGGVLENVSVSDFTVEGTEAPIFIRLGNRGRGYLSEGANMEKIIPVDHVGSINGIRLNSIQIRNAGALGCSITGLPGHPVENVWLSNVSIHHKGGIAASELSRIEAAVKDEKEKEYPEATMWGSLPAKGFFIRHARSIIFNNVTIETDQPDARPDFVRIDAE
;
A
#
# COMPACT_ATOMS: atom_id res chain seq x y z
N MET A 1 54.17 16.69 50.68
CA MET A 1 53.09 15.74 50.52
C MET A 1 51.78 16.55 50.26
N ARG A 2 51.36 16.62 49.03
CA ARG A 2 50.07 17.26 48.66
C ARG A 2 49.08 16.14 48.37
N LEU A 3 48.02 16.07 49.19
CA LEU A 3 46.89 15.21 48.92
C LEU A 3 46.04 15.83 47.83
N ILE A 4 45.89 15.11 46.72
CA ILE A 4 44.95 15.45 45.62
C ILE A 4 43.67 14.68 45.95
N SER A 5 42.62 15.42 46.33
CA SER A 5 41.27 14.90 46.58
C SER A 5 40.57 14.78 45.20
N ASN A 6 40.36 13.56 44.72
CA ASN A 6 39.57 13.29 43.52
C ASN A 6 38.09 13.25 43.91
N LEU A 7 37.36 14.29 43.54
CA LEU A 7 35.90 14.35 43.62
C LEU A 7 35.34 13.62 42.40
N LEU A 8 34.94 12.35 42.54
CA LEU A 8 34.16 11.62 41.55
C LEU A 8 32.72 12.18 41.58
N MET A 9 32.34 12.97 40.57
CA MET A 9 30.93 13.25 40.30
C MET A 9 30.30 11.97 39.70
N LEU A 10 29.53 11.24 40.50
CA LEU A 10 28.57 10.26 39.97
C LEU A 10 27.44 11.02 39.27
N LEU A 11 27.45 11.04 37.94
CA LEU A 11 26.27 11.35 37.15
C LEU A 11 25.28 10.17 37.33
N ALA A 12 24.33 10.32 38.24
CA ALA A 12 23.18 9.45 38.28
C ALA A 12 22.34 9.70 37.04
N ALA A 13 22.48 8.83 36.04
CA ALA A 13 21.54 8.74 34.95
C ALA A 13 20.22 8.24 35.54
N SER A 14 19.35 9.15 35.98
CA SER A 14 17.96 8.83 36.30
C SER A 14 17.31 8.36 34.99
N SER A 15 17.01 7.05 34.92
CA SER A 15 16.08 6.56 33.89
C SER A 15 14.73 7.22 34.15
N VAL A 16 14.43 8.30 33.46
CA VAL A 16 13.08 8.86 33.45
C VAL A 16 12.21 7.81 32.77
N ALA A 17 11.38 7.13 33.56
CA ALA A 17 10.32 6.31 32.96
C ALA A 17 9.49 7.21 32.05
N ALA A 18 9.18 6.75 30.84
CA ALA A 18 8.34 7.50 29.92
C ALA A 18 7.02 7.84 30.63
N ALA A 19 6.68 9.14 30.66
CA ALA A 19 5.48 9.59 31.35
C ALA A 19 4.22 9.16 30.59
N ASP A 20 3.21 8.73 31.31
CA ASP A 20 1.88 8.43 30.77
C ASP A 20 0.98 9.66 30.84
N TYR A 21 0.32 9.96 29.74
CA TYR A 21 -0.65 11.05 29.57
C TYR A 21 -2.01 10.44 29.25
N ASN A 22 -2.82 10.17 30.28
CA ASN A 22 -4.14 9.59 30.08
C ASN A 22 -5.10 10.63 29.50
N ILE A 23 -5.75 10.33 28.39
CA ILE A 23 -6.65 11.30 27.71
C ILE A 23 -7.82 11.72 28.58
N MET A 24 -8.23 10.88 29.55
CA MET A 24 -9.30 11.23 30.50
C MET A 24 -8.92 12.42 31.38
N ASP A 25 -7.64 12.57 31.74
CA ASP A 25 -7.14 13.70 32.54
C ASP A 25 -7.23 15.04 31.78
N TYR A 26 -7.36 14.96 30.45
CA TYR A 26 -7.53 16.10 29.56
C TYR A 26 -8.99 16.33 29.15
N GLY A 27 -9.92 15.56 29.72
CA GLY A 27 -11.37 15.70 29.52
C GLY A 27 -11.96 14.86 28.41
N ALA A 28 -11.26 13.83 27.92
CA ALA A 28 -11.86 12.86 27.00
C ALA A 28 -12.98 12.09 27.70
N LYS A 29 -14.00 11.72 26.94
CA LYS A 29 -15.12 10.93 27.44
C LYS A 29 -15.33 9.70 26.56
N ALA A 30 -15.47 8.53 27.17
CA ALA A 30 -15.83 7.30 26.50
C ALA A 30 -17.34 7.32 26.15
N ASP A 31 -17.70 8.21 25.23
CA ASP A 31 -19.08 8.49 24.82
C ASP A 31 -19.10 8.91 23.33
N THR A 32 -19.87 8.20 22.53
CA THR A 32 -19.97 8.45 21.06
C THR A 32 -20.78 9.69 20.70
N THR A 33 -21.49 10.30 21.67
CA THR A 33 -22.26 11.54 21.46
C THR A 33 -21.39 12.80 21.61
N VAL A 34 -20.22 12.68 22.26
CA VAL A 34 -19.31 13.79 22.57
C VAL A 34 -18.01 13.64 21.82
N LEU A 35 -17.51 14.73 21.20
CA LEU A 35 -16.19 14.75 20.59
C LEU A 35 -15.10 14.83 21.66
N SER A 36 -14.19 13.89 21.63
CA SER A 36 -12.97 13.86 22.46
C SER A 36 -11.72 14.34 21.71
N THR A 37 -11.87 14.89 20.50
CA THR A 37 -10.77 15.35 19.62
C THR A 37 -9.82 16.30 20.34
N GLU A 38 -10.36 17.38 20.94
CA GLU A 38 -9.52 18.38 21.61
C GLU A 38 -8.83 17.83 22.86
N ALA A 39 -9.48 16.95 23.60
CA ALA A 39 -8.88 16.34 24.79
C ALA A 39 -7.70 15.45 24.40
N LEU A 40 -7.86 14.59 23.39
CA LEU A 40 -6.78 13.77 22.85
C LEU A 40 -5.66 14.64 22.27
N GLN A 41 -5.99 15.68 21.51
CA GLN A 41 -4.97 16.59 20.95
C GLN A 41 -4.18 17.31 22.05
N ARG A 42 -4.84 17.79 23.12
CA ARG A 42 -4.14 18.38 24.27
C ARG A 42 -3.17 17.40 24.93
N ALA A 43 -3.57 16.14 25.12
CA ALA A 43 -2.69 15.12 25.67
C ALA A 43 -1.44 14.91 24.81
N ILE A 44 -1.62 14.81 23.48
CA ILE A 44 -0.53 14.70 22.49
C ILE A 44 0.40 15.91 22.55
N ASP A 45 -0.16 17.12 22.53
CA ASP A 45 0.63 18.34 22.54
C ASP A 45 1.40 18.55 23.86
N VAL A 46 0.82 18.18 25.01
CA VAL A 46 1.50 18.23 26.31
C VAL A 46 2.61 17.19 26.36
N CYS A 47 2.34 15.96 25.97
CA CYS A 47 3.31 14.89 25.92
C CYS A 47 4.55 15.31 25.12
N SER A 48 4.38 15.77 23.89
CA SER A 48 5.49 16.21 23.03
C SER A 48 6.27 17.39 23.63
N ARG A 49 5.59 18.41 24.16
CA ARG A 49 6.26 19.57 24.80
C ARG A 49 7.06 19.20 26.04
N GLN A 50 6.71 18.11 26.71
CA GLN A 50 7.43 17.64 27.91
C GLN A 50 8.56 16.64 27.58
N GLY A 51 8.91 16.51 26.31
CA GLY A 51 10.01 15.66 25.87
C GLY A 51 9.59 14.26 25.42
N GLY A 52 8.30 14.01 25.26
CA GLY A 52 7.76 12.75 24.77
C GLY A 52 7.22 11.86 25.87
N GLY A 53 6.64 10.75 25.46
CA GLY A 53 6.04 9.77 26.38
C GLY A 53 4.88 9.04 25.73
N ARG A 54 4.05 8.42 26.56
CA ARG A 54 2.93 7.61 26.11
C ARG A 54 1.59 8.31 26.38
N VAL A 55 0.85 8.60 25.31
CA VAL A 55 -0.53 9.08 25.37
C VAL A 55 -1.45 7.86 25.43
N VAL A 56 -2.06 7.63 26.57
CA VAL A 56 -2.88 6.45 26.84
C VAL A 56 -4.35 6.71 26.53
N VAL A 57 -4.92 5.88 25.66
CA VAL A 57 -6.35 5.79 25.39
C VAL A 57 -6.90 4.59 26.16
N PRO A 58 -7.58 4.77 27.30
CA PRO A 58 -8.12 3.67 28.09
C PRO A 58 -9.26 2.93 27.36
N SER A 59 -9.62 1.75 27.88
CA SER A 59 -10.78 1.00 27.37
C SER A 59 -12.02 1.88 27.31
N GLY A 60 -12.76 1.83 26.18
CA GLY A 60 -13.93 2.63 25.89
C GLY A 60 -13.96 3.13 24.44
N ILE A 61 -15.05 3.79 24.05
CA ILE A 61 -15.24 4.29 22.68
C ILE A 61 -15.21 5.82 22.71
N TYR A 62 -14.20 6.38 22.06
CA TYR A 62 -13.96 7.83 22.03
C TYR A 62 -14.20 8.37 20.61
N LYS A 63 -15.24 9.18 20.44
CA LYS A 63 -15.51 9.83 19.15
C LYS A 63 -14.52 10.94 18.90
N ILE A 64 -13.86 10.93 17.74
CA ILE A 64 -12.86 11.92 17.36
C ILE A 64 -13.05 12.40 15.90
N GLY A 65 -12.62 13.62 15.63
CA GLY A 65 -12.28 14.13 14.31
C GLY A 65 -10.78 14.04 14.07
N THR A 66 -10.22 14.93 13.25
CA THR A 66 -8.78 14.95 12.94
C THR A 66 -7.93 15.22 14.18
N ILE A 67 -7.00 14.31 14.48
CA ILE A 67 -5.89 14.53 15.42
C ILE A 67 -4.56 14.62 14.66
N GLU A 68 -3.62 15.38 15.20
CA GLU A 68 -2.30 15.56 14.64
C GLU A 68 -1.24 15.04 15.62
N LEU A 69 -0.47 14.04 15.20
CA LEU A 69 0.61 13.50 16.01
C LEU A 69 1.80 14.46 16.05
N ARG A 70 2.60 14.36 17.10
CA ARG A 70 3.83 15.13 17.31
C ARG A 70 5.01 14.19 17.47
N SER A 71 6.20 14.72 17.26
CA SER A 71 7.43 13.96 17.53
C SER A 71 7.50 13.49 18.97
N ASP A 72 8.12 12.34 19.19
CA ASP A 72 8.35 11.72 20.50
C ASP A 72 7.06 11.24 21.20
N VAL A 73 5.96 11.09 20.47
CA VAL A 73 4.66 10.65 21.01
C VAL A 73 4.39 9.19 20.66
N HIS A 74 4.09 8.41 21.69
CA HIS A 74 3.59 7.07 21.58
C HIS A 74 2.09 7.05 21.92
N LEU A 75 1.23 6.97 20.91
CA LEU A 75 -0.22 6.81 21.06
C LEU A 75 -0.53 5.34 21.36
N TYR A 76 -0.90 5.04 22.60
CA TYR A 76 -1.16 3.70 23.07
C TYR A 76 -2.65 3.48 23.33
N LEU A 77 -3.24 2.52 22.62
CA LEU A 77 -4.64 2.14 22.76
C LEU A 77 -4.73 0.87 23.62
N GLU A 78 -5.27 0.98 24.81
CA GLU A 78 -5.50 -0.19 25.66
C GLU A 78 -6.47 -1.20 25.01
N GLN A 79 -6.43 -2.43 25.47
CA GLN A 79 -7.39 -3.46 25.05
C GLN A 79 -8.83 -2.98 25.31
N GLY A 80 -9.68 -3.03 24.26
CA GLY A 80 -11.05 -2.52 24.33
C GLY A 80 -11.18 -1.00 24.10
N ALA A 81 -10.07 -0.27 23.89
CA ALA A 81 -10.11 1.11 23.45
C ALA A 81 -10.50 1.21 21.98
N THR A 82 -11.36 2.15 21.64
CA THR A 82 -11.71 2.46 20.23
C THR A 82 -11.66 3.96 20.01
N LEU A 83 -10.80 4.40 19.10
CA LEU A 83 -10.90 5.73 18.48
C LEU A 83 -11.90 5.65 17.34
N TYR A 84 -13.01 6.36 17.47
CA TYR A 84 -14.22 6.24 16.64
C TYR A 84 -14.41 7.52 15.83
N GLY A 85 -14.16 7.46 14.53
CA GLY A 85 -14.24 8.62 13.65
C GLY A 85 -15.62 9.27 13.64
N SER A 86 -15.66 10.60 13.64
CA SER A 86 -16.90 11.32 13.38
C SER A 86 -17.42 11.05 11.98
N THR A 87 -18.72 11.11 11.80
CA THR A 87 -19.38 11.04 10.49
C THR A 87 -19.72 12.41 9.92
N ASP A 88 -19.42 13.49 10.65
CA ASP A 88 -19.56 14.86 10.18
C ASP A 88 -18.21 15.39 9.65
N LEU A 89 -18.15 15.76 8.37
CA LEU A 89 -16.94 16.28 7.73
C LEU A 89 -16.42 17.57 8.40
N LYS A 90 -17.26 18.30 9.13
CA LYS A 90 -16.85 19.51 9.86
C LYS A 90 -15.89 19.21 11.02
N ASP A 91 -15.88 17.98 11.50
CA ASP A 91 -14.97 17.53 12.56
C ASP A 91 -13.58 17.17 12.01
N TYR A 92 -13.40 17.19 10.67
CA TYR A 92 -12.14 16.92 10.01
C TYR A 92 -11.50 18.20 9.51
N ARG A 93 -10.23 18.41 9.87
CA ARG A 93 -9.44 19.57 9.41
C ARG A 93 -8.72 19.19 8.10
N PRO A 94 -8.90 19.99 7.02
CA PRO A 94 -8.04 19.88 5.85
C PRO A 94 -6.60 20.22 6.23
N MET A 95 -5.66 19.30 5.96
CA MET A 95 -4.24 19.46 6.27
C MET A 95 -3.46 19.62 4.95
N ALA A 96 -2.65 20.66 4.88
CA ALA A 96 -1.72 20.90 3.78
C ALA A 96 -0.30 20.51 4.20
N THR A 97 0.52 20.17 3.22
CA THR A 97 1.96 19.93 3.38
C THR A 97 2.73 20.68 2.31
N ASP A 98 4.00 20.95 2.54
CA ASP A 98 4.90 21.49 1.52
C ASP A 98 5.60 20.41 0.66
N TYR A 99 5.37 19.12 0.96
CA TYR A 99 5.88 18.04 0.12
C TYR A 99 5.16 18.02 -1.23
N VAL A 100 5.94 17.98 -2.30
CA VAL A 100 5.42 18.02 -3.66
C VAL A 100 5.27 16.62 -4.24
N SER A 101 4.03 16.24 -4.51
CA SER A 101 3.69 14.97 -5.15
C SER A 101 2.32 15.07 -5.86
N LEU A 102 1.97 14.05 -6.63
CA LEU A 102 0.63 13.93 -7.22
C LEU A 102 -0.49 13.89 -6.15
N ARG A 103 -0.17 13.51 -4.91
CA ARG A 103 -1.15 13.31 -3.81
C ARG A 103 -1.18 14.46 -2.81
N THR A 104 -0.47 15.55 -3.08
CA THR A 104 -0.41 16.74 -2.20
C THR A 104 -0.88 18.03 -2.89
N LYS A 105 -1.52 17.89 -4.03
CA LYS A 105 -2.03 19.01 -4.84
C LYS A 105 -3.00 19.92 -4.09
N VAL A 106 -3.79 19.35 -3.19
CA VAL A 106 -4.77 20.06 -2.36
C VAL A 106 -4.68 19.59 -0.91
N PRO A 107 -5.08 20.41 0.06
CA PRO A 107 -5.23 19.96 1.44
C PRO A 107 -6.18 18.76 1.53
N THR A 108 -5.86 17.79 2.36
CA THR A 108 -6.66 16.57 2.52
C THR A 108 -7.14 16.41 3.96
N ILE A 109 -8.23 15.65 4.12
CA ILE A 109 -8.81 15.28 5.41
C ILE A 109 -8.44 13.85 5.77
N GLN A 110 -8.12 13.61 7.01
CA GLN A 110 -7.80 12.31 7.59
C GLN A 110 -8.14 12.27 9.08
N LEU A 111 -8.27 11.08 9.63
CA LEU A 111 -8.54 10.93 11.06
C LEU A 111 -7.28 11.18 11.89
N ILE A 112 -6.16 10.54 11.52
CA ILE A 112 -4.85 10.72 12.17
C ILE A 112 -3.84 11.25 11.14
N TYR A 113 -3.23 12.37 11.45
CA TYR A 113 -2.26 13.08 10.60
C TYR A 113 -0.90 13.22 11.29
N ALA A 114 0.15 13.09 10.51
CA ALA A 114 1.52 13.40 10.93
C ALA A 114 2.31 13.97 9.76
N ASP A 115 2.96 15.12 9.94
CA ASP A 115 3.84 15.71 8.93
C ASP A 115 5.13 16.19 9.59
N LYS A 116 6.28 15.77 9.06
CA LYS A 116 7.62 16.12 9.56
C LYS A 116 7.84 15.77 11.04
N VAL A 117 7.26 14.66 11.48
CA VAL A 117 7.46 14.14 12.84
C VAL A 117 8.45 12.97 12.83
N SER A 118 9.05 12.72 13.98
CA SER A 118 9.96 11.60 14.19
C SER A 118 9.74 10.92 15.52
N ARG A 119 10.11 9.61 15.60
CA ARG A 119 9.98 8.79 16.82
C ARG A 119 8.54 8.75 17.32
N VAL A 120 7.65 8.26 16.44
CA VAL A 120 6.21 8.17 16.69
C VAL A 120 5.79 6.72 16.70
N ALA A 121 4.96 6.34 17.64
CA ALA A 121 4.34 5.01 17.67
C ALA A 121 2.82 5.09 17.80
N ILE A 122 2.12 4.16 17.16
CA ILE A 122 0.72 3.83 17.43
C ILE A 122 0.68 2.34 17.69
N ASP A 123 0.35 1.91 18.90
CA ASP A 123 0.26 0.49 19.24
C ASP A 123 -0.74 0.18 20.37
N GLY A 124 -0.73 -1.05 20.85
CA GLY A 124 -1.64 -1.59 21.83
C GLY A 124 -2.58 -2.62 21.23
N TYR A 125 -3.71 -2.91 21.89
CA TYR A 125 -4.68 -3.88 21.40
C TYR A 125 -6.04 -3.24 21.09
N GLY A 126 -6.04 -1.91 20.86
CA GLY A 126 -7.24 -1.15 20.55
C GLY A 126 -7.58 -1.12 19.06
N THR A 127 -8.63 -0.37 18.75
CA THR A 127 -9.16 -0.22 17.40
C THR A 127 -9.21 1.25 16.99
N ILE A 128 -8.90 1.55 15.73
CA ILE A 128 -9.17 2.83 15.10
C ILE A 128 -10.19 2.58 13.99
N ASP A 129 -11.41 3.12 14.13
CA ASP A 129 -12.53 2.93 13.19
C ASP A 129 -12.88 4.25 12.52
N GLY A 130 -12.61 4.36 11.24
CA GLY A 130 -12.86 5.57 10.45
C GLY A 130 -14.31 5.79 10.05
N ARG A 131 -15.21 4.80 10.23
CA ARG A 131 -16.62 4.86 9.86
C ARG A 131 -16.89 5.27 8.41
N GLY A 132 -16.01 4.88 7.51
CA GLY A 132 -15.92 5.34 6.12
C GLY A 132 -17.20 5.21 5.32
N ARG A 133 -18.08 4.26 5.65
CA ARG A 133 -19.39 4.07 4.98
C ARG A 133 -20.29 5.31 5.05
N ALA A 134 -20.07 6.20 6.00
CA ALA A 134 -20.83 7.43 6.14
C ALA A 134 -20.51 8.46 5.04
N PHE A 135 -19.36 8.34 4.38
CA PHE A 135 -18.87 9.30 3.37
C PHE A 135 -19.16 8.79 1.97
N LYS A 136 -19.83 9.61 1.16
CA LYS A 136 -20.17 9.23 -0.22
C LYS A 136 -19.04 9.56 -1.16
N LYS A 137 -18.70 8.65 -2.08
CA LYS A 137 -17.87 8.94 -3.24
C LYS A 137 -18.59 9.89 -4.16
N LEU A 138 -18.03 11.06 -4.40
CA LEU A 138 -18.58 12.08 -5.28
C LEU A 138 -17.90 12.13 -6.64
N SER A 139 -16.62 11.72 -6.70
CA SER A 139 -15.85 11.66 -7.93
C SER A 139 -14.74 10.61 -7.84
N TRP A 140 -14.00 10.39 -8.95
CA TRP A 140 -12.86 9.49 -8.98
C TRP A 140 -11.60 10.04 -8.28
N ASN A 141 -11.56 11.33 -7.94
CA ASN A 141 -10.39 11.97 -7.33
C ASN A 141 -10.78 12.69 -6.04
N ASP A 142 -11.71 12.14 -5.27
CA ASP A 142 -12.20 12.75 -4.03
C ASP A 142 -11.59 12.13 -2.76
N GLU A 143 -10.59 11.22 -2.91
CA GLU A 143 -9.86 10.64 -1.78
C GLU A 143 -9.17 11.75 -0.98
N GLY A 144 -9.40 11.74 0.31
CA GLY A 144 -8.89 12.77 1.22
C GLY A 144 -9.51 14.16 1.02
N ILE A 145 -10.54 14.32 0.19
CA ILE A 145 -11.28 15.60 0.00
C ILE A 145 -12.66 15.48 0.64
N THR A 146 -13.45 14.49 0.25
CA THR A 146 -14.79 14.23 0.79
C THR A 146 -14.88 12.90 1.54
N ARG A 147 -13.85 12.08 1.43
CA ARG A 147 -13.70 10.80 2.12
C ARG A 147 -12.36 10.80 2.87
N PRO A 148 -12.37 10.78 4.23
CA PRO A 148 -11.13 10.84 5.00
C PRO A 148 -10.25 9.60 4.82
N HIS A 149 -8.92 9.80 4.72
CA HIS A 149 -7.96 8.74 5.03
C HIS A 149 -8.05 8.36 6.52
N LEU A 150 -7.68 7.14 6.90
CA LEU A 150 -7.59 6.83 8.33
C LEU A 150 -6.28 7.36 8.91
N LEU A 151 -5.14 6.86 8.42
CA LEU A 151 -3.80 7.33 8.83
C LEU A 151 -3.12 8.00 7.63
N ARG A 152 -2.54 9.18 7.84
CA ARG A 152 -1.70 9.83 6.84
C ARG A 152 -0.45 10.43 7.46
N PHE A 153 0.70 9.89 7.08
CA PHE A 153 2.02 10.34 7.49
C PHE A 153 2.78 10.89 6.28
N ILE A 154 3.39 12.07 6.43
CA ILE A 154 4.14 12.72 5.36
C ILE A 154 5.51 13.13 5.91
N GLN A 155 6.61 12.97 5.14
CA GLN A 155 7.97 13.41 5.50
C GLN A 155 8.41 13.04 6.93
N SER A 156 7.91 11.92 7.45
CA SER A 156 8.09 11.51 8.84
C SER A 156 9.03 10.32 8.96
N SER A 157 9.64 10.14 10.12
CA SER A 157 10.64 9.08 10.29
C SER A 157 10.54 8.39 11.65
N ASP A 158 11.17 7.20 11.75
CA ASP A 158 11.18 6.39 12.97
C ASP A 158 9.76 6.12 13.49
N ILE A 159 8.93 5.57 12.58
CA ILE A 159 7.51 5.32 12.81
C ILE A 159 7.31 3.85 13.15
N THR A 160 6.53 3.57 14.18
CA THR A 160 6.11 2.20 14.54
C THR A 160 4.58 2.11 14.62
N ILE A 161 3.98 1.21 13.86
CA ILE A 161 2.55 0.87 13.94
C ILE A 161 2.46 -0.62 14.29
N ARG A 162 1.84 -0.97 15.42
CA ARG A 162 1.90 -2.35 15.89
C ARG A 162 0.67 -2.79 16.68
N ASP A 163 0.30 -4.06 16.52
CA ASP A 163 -0.69 -4.80 17.33
C ASP A 163 -2.07 -4.16 17.43
N ILE A 164 -2.45 -3.26 16.51
CA ILE A 164 -3.74 -2.58 16.50
C ILE A 164 -4.64 -3.06 15.37
N THR A 165 -5.94 -2.80 15.51
CA THR A 165 -6.92 -3.01 14.46
C THR A 165 -7.31 -1.68 13.81
N LEU A 166 -7.20 -1.60 12.48
CA LEU A 166 -7.60 -0.47 11.67
C LEU A 166 -8.83 -0.84 10.86
N LYS A 167 -9.90 -0.04 10.93
CA LYS A 167 -11.18 -0.37 10.29
C LYS A 167 -11.79 0.80 9.52
N ASN A 168 -12.50 0.46 8.46
CA ASN A 168 -13.53 1.29 7.88
C ASN A 168 -13.06 2.71 7.52
N SER A 169 -12.00 2.84 6.76
CA SER A 169 -11.57 4.14 6.24
C SER A 169 -12.57 4.72 5.22
N GLY A 170 -12.59 6.02 5.05
CA GLY A 170 -13.36 6.68 4.00
C GLY A 170 -12.78 6.46 2.61
N CYS A 171 -11.45 6.27 2.52
CA CYS A 171 -10.71 5.86 1.33
C CYS A 171 -9.49 5.03 1.78
N TRP A 172 -8.26 5.34 1.38
CA TRP A 172 -7.05 4.63 1.78
C TRP A 172 -6.92 4.53 3.30
N MET A 173 -6.61 3.32 3.79
CA MET A 173 -6.47 3.07 5.22
C MET A 173 -5.24 3.74 5.80
N GLN A 174 -4.10 3.51 5.16
CA GLN A 174 -2.80 3.99 5.62
C GLN A 174 -2.03 4.54 4.44
N HIS A 175 -1.69 5.82 4.48
CA HIS A 175 -0.83 6.45 3.48
C HIS A 175 0.41 7.03 4.13
N TYR A 176 1.57 6.44 3.81
CA TYR A 176 2.88 6.91 4.23
C TYR A 176 3.59 7.51 3.02
N LEU A 177 3.73 8.83 2.98
CA LEU A 177 4.31 9.57 1.87
C LEU A 177 5.67 10.14 2.28
N ALA A 178 6.73 9.75 1.56
CA ALA A 178 8.11 10.19 1.81
C ALA A 178 8.57 9.94 3.26
N CYS A 179 8.19 8.80 3.83
CA CYS A 179 8.56 8.41 5.19
C CYS A 179 9.79 7.50 5.20
N ASP A 180 10.55 7.55 6.30
CA ASP A 180 11.78 6.79 6.49
C ASP A 180 11.75 5.97 7.78
N ARG A 181 12.38 4.79 7.78
CA ARG A 181 12.49 3.90 8.95
C ARG A 181 11.13 3.61 9.59
N LEU A 182 10.24 3.05 8.76
CA LEU A 182 8.89 2.66 9.16
C LEU A 182 8.83 1.18 9.49
N LYS A 183 8.26 0.85 10.63
CA LYS A 183 7.94 -0.52 11.03
C LYS A 183 6.44 -0.69 11.22
N ILE A 184 5.85 -1.63 10.49
CA ILE A 184 4.45 -2.07 10.64
C ILE A 184 4.48 -3.56 11.00
N ASP A 185 3.88 -3.94 12.14
CA ASP A 185 3.98 -5.30 12.64
C ASP A 185 2.71 -5.74 13.38
N GLY A 186 2.20 -6.92 13.07
CA GLY A 186 1.08 -7.53 13.79
C GLY A 186 -0.26 -6.81 13.70
N ILE A 187 -0.45 -5.91 12.72
CA ILE A 187 -1.69 -5.16 12.60
C ILE A 187 -2.78 -5.94 11.84
N ARG A 188 -4.02 -5.64 12.15
CA ARG A 188 -5.19 -6.11 11.43
C ARG A 188 -5.89 -4.97 10.70
N VAL A 189 -6.14 -5.13 9.41
CA VAL A 189 -6.82 -4.15 8.56
C VAL A 189 -8.12 -4.75 8.02
N GLU A 190 -9.24 -4.04 8.21
CA GLU A 190 -10.57 -4.37 7.66
C GLU A 190 -11.10 -3.15 6.90
N ASN A 191 -11.00 -3.13 5.56
CA ASN A 191 -11.29 -1.95 4.75
C ASN A 191 -12.14 -2.27 3.52
N ARG A 192 -13.42 -2.60 3.72
CA ARG A 192 -14.38 -3.01 2.67
C ARG A 192 -15.70 -2.27 2.69
N ASN A 193 -15.72 -1.02 3.05
CA ASN A 193 -17.02 -0.35 3.25
C ASN A 193 -17.22 0.91 2.41
N ASN A 194 -16.23 1.28 1.61
CA ASN A 194 -16.28 2.40 0.68
C ASN A 194 -15.48 2.03 -0.58
N TYR A 195 -15.11 3.00 -1.40
CA TYR A 195 -14.27 2.86 -2.58
C TYR A 195 -12.85 3.32 -2.30
N ASN A 196 -11.87 2.84 -3.09
CA ASN A 196 -10.45 3.12 -2.89
C ASN A 196 -10.05 2.77 -1.45
N ASN A 197 -10.52 1.65 -0.99
CA ASN A 197 -10.25 1.16 0.35
C ASN A 197 -8.99 0.29 0.37
N ASP A 198 -7.86 0.84 -0.12
CA ASP A 198 -6.54 0.23 -0.03
C ASP A 198 -6.20 -0.04 1.44
N ALA A 199 -5.48 -1.12 1.74
CA ALA A 199 -5.12 -1.44 3.12
C ALA A 199 -3.82 -0.77 3.57
N LEU A 200 -2.82 -0.66 2.69
CA LEU A 200 -1.53 -0.03 2.98
C LEU A 200 -0.93 0.57 1.72
N ASP A 201 -0.58 1.85 1.77
CA ASP A 201 0.11 2.59 0.71
C ASP A 201 1.44 3.16 1.22
N LEU A 202 2.54 2.62 0.70
CA LEU A 202 3.90 3.11 0.91
C LEU A 202 4.31 3.94 -0.30
N ASP A 203 4.41 5.26 -0.18
CA ASP A 203 4.61 6.19 -1.28
C ASP A 203 5.96 6.90 -1.16
N GLY A 204 6.93 6.50 -1.97
CA GLY A 204 8.29 7.04 -1.90
C GLY A 204 8.95 6.86 -0.53
N CYS A 205 8.75 5.73 0.12
CA CYS A 205 9.29 5.44 1.45
C CYS A 205 10.62 4.70 1.39
N HIS A 206 11.48 4.91 2.41
CA HIS A 206 12.76 4.19 2.54
C HIS A 206 12.87 3.44 3.87
N GLU A 207 13.60 2.31 3.85
CA GLU A 207 13.90 1.52 5.05
C GLU A 207 12.64 1.07 5.79
N VAL A 208 11.75 0.38 5.08
CA VAL A 208 10.45 -0.05 5.61
C VAL A 208 10.46 -1.55 5.87
N ILE A 209 9.88 -1.93 7.00
CA ILE A 209 9.61 -3.33 7.37
C ILE A 209 8.12 -3.48 7.67
N VAL A 210 7.44 -4.35 6.92
CA VAL A 210 6.05 -4.75 7.15
C VAL A 210 6.01 -6.24 7.44
N THR A 211 5.51 -6.63 8.61
CA THR A 211 5.44 -8.04 9.01
C THR A 211 4.13 -8.38 9.70
N ASN A 212 3.72 -9.66 9.60
CA ASN A 212 2.59 -10.23 10.35
C ASN A 212 1.26 -9.47 10.19
N MET A 213 1.07 -8.78 9.07
CA MET A 213 -0.16 -8.04 8.81
C MET A 213 -1.24 -8.97 8.26
N THR A 214 -2.46 -8.83 8.76
CA THR A 214 -3.65 -9.40 8.15
C THR A 214 -4.47 -8.27 7.55
N ALA A 215 -4.72 -8.32 6.24
CA ALA A 215 -5.46 -7.29 5.52
C ALA A 215 -6.64 -7.87 4.74
N ASP A 216 -7.76 -7.16 4.77
CA ASP A 216 -8.94 -7.41 3.95
C ASP A 216 -9.44 -6.08 3.39
N SER A 217 -9.27 -5.86 2.07
CA SER A 217 -9.49 -4.59 1.38
C SER A 217 -10.42 -4.72 0.18
N ASP A 218 -11.13 -3.64 -0.13
CA ASP A 218 -11.98 -3.54 -1.32
C ASP A 218 -11.15 -3.14 -2.57
N ASP A 219 -10.11 -2.34 -2.37
CA ASP A 219 -9.13 -1.97 -3.38
C ASP A 219 -7.80 -2.71 -3.10
N ASP A 220 -6.65 -2.15 -3.47
CA ASP A 220 -5.34 -2.81 -3.34
C ASP A 220 -5.02 -3.21 -1.87
N GLY A 221 -4.33 -4.33 -1.69
CA GLY A 221 -3.93 -4.85 -0.39
C GLY A 221 -2.68 -4.14 0.16
N ILE A 222 -1.50 -4.57 -0.27
CA ILE A 222 -0.23 -3.93 0.06
C ILE A 222 0.30 -3.25 -1.19
N THR A 223 0.40 -1.92 -1.16
CA THR A 223 0.74 -1.13 -2.34
C THR A 223 1.96 -0.27 -2.09
N LEU A 224 2.92 -0.34 -2.99
CA LEU A 224 4.02 0.61 -3.09
C LEU A 224 3.73 1.58 -4.23
N LYS A 225 3.84 2.87 -3.96
CA LYS A 225 3.62 3.96 -4.93
C LYS A 225 4.84 4.88 -4.97
N SER A 226 4.96 5.63 -6.04
CA SER A 226 5.96 6.70 -6.16
C SER A 226 5.30 7.86 -6.90
N THR A 227 4.63 8.73 -6.16
CA THR A 227 3.86 9.87 -6.68
C THR A 227 4.71 11.13 -6.83
N SER A 228 6.02 11.01 -6.67
CA SER A 228 7.06 12.01 -6.84
C SER A 228 8.32 11.32 -7.39
N PRO A 229 9.41 12.06 -7.70
CA PRO A 229 10.69 11.43 -8.11
C PRO A 229 11.35 10.56 -7.04
N ARG A 230 10.84 10.55 -5.81
CA ARG A 230 11.38 9.74 -4.73
C ARG A 230 10.98 8.28 -4.89
N LEU A 231 11.98 7.38 -4.97
CA LEU A 231 11.75 5.94 -5.03
C LEU A 231 11.16 5.38 -3.72
N CYS A 232 10.48 4.25 -3.82
CA CYS A 232 10.40 3.31 -2.70
C CYS A 232 11.67 2.46 -2.70
N GLU A 233 12.44 2.48 -1.61
CA GLU A 233 13.75 1.82 -1.58
C GLU A 233 14.03 1.11 -0.25
N ASN A 234 14.71 -0.06 -0.33
CA ASN A 234 15.09 -0.86 0.84
C ASN A 234 13.88 -1.28 1.69
N ILE A 235 12.90 -1.93 1.05
CA ILE A 235 11.64 -2.33 1.68
C ILE A 235 11.57 -3.85 1.81
N ARG A 236 11.21 -4.32 2.99
CA ARG A 236 10.89 -5.72 3.26
C ARG A 236 9.43 -5.86 3.68
N ILE A 237 8.70 -6.75 3.02
CA ILE A 237 7.34 -7.16 3.38
C ILE A 237 7.35 -8.66 3.60
N ALA A 238 6.90 -9.15 4.76
CA ALA A 238 6.97 -10.57 5.05
C ALA A 238 5.81 -11.08 5.93
N ASP A 239 5.48 -12.35 5.76
CA ASP A 239 4.59 -13.11 6.65
C ASP A 239 3.20 -12.46 6.83
N CYS A 240 2.60 -12.03 5.70
CA CYS A 240 1.30 -11.36 5.68
C CYS A 240 0.20 -12.24 5.08
N VAL A 241 -1.04 -12.02 5.53
CA VAL A 241 -2.24 -12.63 4.97
C VAL A 241 -3.11 -11.55 4.36
N VAL A 242 -3.32 -11.59 3.05
CA VAL A 242 -3.98 -10.51 2.30
C VAL A 242 -5.18 -11.03 1.53
N SER A 243 -6.30 -10.34 1.63
CA SER A 243 -7.46 -10.47 0.76
C SER A 243 -7.75 -9.12 0.13
N SER A 244 -7.77 -9.03 -1.19
CA SER A 244 -8.04 -7.80 -1.93
C SER A 244 -9.01 -8.07 -3.07
N HIS A 245 -9.92 -7.14 -3.31
CA HIS A 245 -10.81 -7.21 -4.48
C HIS A 245 -10.13 -6.66 -5.74
N CYS A 246 -8.99 -5.97 -5.59
CA CYS A 246 -8.13 -5.51 -6.66
C CYS A 246 -6.81 -6.31 -6.68
N ASN A 247 -5.70 -5.76 -6.28
CA ASN A 247 -4.42 -6.43 -6.29
C ASN A 247 -3.94 -6.72 -4.86
N ALA A 248 -3.56 -7.97 -4.57
CA ALA A 248 -3.13 -8.31 -3.21
C ALA A 248 -1.80 -7.64 -2.85
N VAL A 249 -0.83 -7.67 -3.77
CA VAL A 249 0.45 -6.95 -3.66
C VAL A 249 0.72 -6.22 -4.97
N LYS A 250 0.93 -4.91 -4.90
CA LYS A 250 1.11 -4.05 -6.07
C LYS A 250 2.29 -3.09 -5.90
N LEU A 251 3.12 -2.97 -6.92
CA LEU A 251 4.07 -1.91 -7.13
C LEU A 251 3.54 -1.05 -8.29
N GLY A 252 2.98 0.10 -7.96
CA GLY A 252 2.22 0.94 -8.92
C GLY A 252 0.96 1.55 -8.28
N THR A 253 0.09 2.19 -9.01
CA THR A 253 0.17 2.57 -10.45
C THR A 253 1.03 3.82 -10.65
N GLU A 254 1.11 4.74 -9.66
CA GLU A 254 1.96 5.91 -9.73
C GLU A 254 3.43 5.49 -9.57
N THR A 255 4.25 5.82 -10.55
CA THR A 255 5.62 5.30 -10.66
C THR A 255 6.63 6.34 -11.19
N ASN A 256 6.53 7.59 -10.70
CA ASN A 256 7.43 8.67 -11.14
C ASN A 256 8.91 8.44 -10.74
N GLY A 257 9.18 7.97 -9.53
CA GLY A 257 10.52 7.54 -9.10
C GLY A 257 10.72 6.03 -9.28
N GLY A 258 9.75 5.25 -8.83
CA GLY A 258 9.77 3.78 -8.95
C GLY A 258 10.20 3.05 -7.68
N PHE A 259 10.81 1.87 -7.85
CA PHE A 259 11.02 0.89 -6.79
C PHE A 259 12.41 0.25 -6.92
N ARG A 260 13.14 0.15 -5.82
CA ARG A 260 14.47 -0.47 -5.79
C ARG A 260 14.70 -1.25 -4.49
N ASN A 261 15.40 -2.39 -4.59
CA ASN A 261 15.77 -3.21 -3.43
C ASN A 261 14.54 -3.63 -2.59
N ILE A 262 13.57 -4.27 -3.23
CA ILE A 262 12.32 -4.69 -2.59
C ILE A 262 12.34 -6.20 -2.39
N SER A 263 12.06 -6.65 -1.17
CA SER A 263 11.90 -8.08 -0.83
C SER A 263 10.52 -8.35 -0.26
N ILE A 264 9.76 -9.25 -0.90
CA ILE A 264 8.41 -9.63 -0.48
C ILE A 264 8.37 -11.15 -0.35
N SER A 265 8.01 -11.67 0.84
CA SER A 265 8.07 -13.12 1.09
C SER A 265 7.03 -13.61 2.09
N GLY A 266 6.65 -14.90 2.01
CA GLY A 266 5.74 -15.50 2.99
C GLY A 266 4.33 -14.93 2.95
N ILE A 267 3.80 -14.65 1.75
CA ILE A 267 2.47 -14.03 1.61
C ILE A 267 1.41 -15.10 1.29
N VAL A 268 0.34 -15.09 2.07
CA VAL A 268 -0.88 -15.86 1.78
C VAL A 268 -1.92 -14.91 1.20
N VAL A 269 -2.28 -15.11 -0.06
CA VAL A 269 -3.36 -14.38 -0.72
C VAL A 269 -4.64 -15.19 -0.63
N LYS A 270 -5.62 -14.66 0.09
CA LYS A 270 -6.95 -15.25 0.24
C LYS A 270 -7.89 -14.76 -0.85
N PRO A 271 -8.88 -15.57 -1.26
CA PRO A 271 -9.88 -15.10 -2.20
C PRO A 271 -10.69 -13.96 -1.59
N SER A 272 -11.02 -13.00 -2.43
CA SER A 272 -11.90 -11.88 -2.09
C SER A 272 -13.30 -12.17 -2.65
N TYR A 273 -14.29 -12.18 -1.77
CA TYR A 273 -15.68 -12.42 -2.14
C TYR A 273 -16.54 -11.22 -1.79
N ASP A 274 -16.41 -10.14 -2.53
CA ASP A 274 -17.38 -9.06 -2.46
C ASP A 274 -18.27 -9.10 -3.71
N GLN A 275 -19.56 -9.30 -3.52
CA GLN A 275 -20.54 -9.40 -4.61
C GLN A 275 -21.31 -8.09 -4.81
N ARG A 276 -20.96 -7.00 -4.14
CA ARG A 276 -21.64 -5.71 -4.26
C ARG A 276 -21.45 -5.13 -5.66
N GLU A 277 -20.25 -5.24 -6.20
CA GLU A 277 -19.93 -4.80 -7.56
C GLU A 277 -18.73 -5.58 -8.12
N LYS A 278 -18.59 -5.55 -9.44
CA LYS A 278 -17.42 -6.06 -10.14
C LYS A 278 -16.34 -5.01 -10.13
N PHE A 279 -15.11 -5.40 -9.76
CA PHE A 279 -13.94 -4.55 -9.92
C PHE A 279 -13.27 -4.88 -11.26
N PHE A 280 -13.03 -3.88 -12.10
CA PHE A 280 -12.55 -4.07 -13.48
C PHE A 280 -13.27 -5.20 -14.24
N GLY A 281 -14.57 -5.37 -14.01
CA GLY A 281 -15.38 -6.41 -14.64
C GLY A 281 -15.34 -7.78 -13.97
N GLN A 282 -14.57 -7.96 -12.90
CA GLN A 282 -14.38 -9.23 -12.19
C GLN A 282 -15.03 -9.23 -10.81
N TRP A 283 -15.44 -10.42 -10.35
CA TRP A 283 -16.01 -10.64 -9.02
C TRP A 283 -14.97 -11.02 -7.96
N ILE A 284 -13.81 -11.53 -8.38
CA ILE A 284 -12.69 -11.90 -7.52
C ILE A 284 -11.53 -10.94 -7.72
N GLY A 285 -10.53 -10.99 -6.85
CA GLY A 285 -9.35 -10.12 -6.94
C GLY A 285 -8.67 -10.20 -8.30
N SER A 286 -8.19 -9.07 -8.81
CA SER A 286 -7.57 -8.95 -10.12
C SER A 286 -6.26 -9.71 -10.19
N SER A 287 -5.31 -9.42 -9.29
CA SER A 287 -4.01 -10.10 -9.27
C SER A 287 -3.49 -10.37 -7.86
N ALA A 288 -2.63 -11.37 -7.73
CA ALA A 288 -1.87 -11.60 -6.50
C ALA A 288 -0.60 -10.75 -6.46
N ILE A 289 0.07 -10.61 -7.61
CA ILE A 289 1.32 -9.88 -7.79
C ILE A 289 1.18 -8.99 -9.02
N SER A 290 1.20 -7.66 -8.82
CA SER A 290 1.18 -6.65 -9.87
C SER A 290 2.44 -5.78 -9.77
N LEU A 291 3.29 -5.81 -10.79
CA LEU A 291 4.54 -5.06 -10.85
C LEU A 291 4.51 -4.13 -12.07
N GLU A 292 4.38 -2.85 -11.84
CA GLU A 292 4.09 -1.87 -12.87
C GLU A 292 5.10 -0.73 -12.87
N ILE A 293 5.50 -0.27 -14.05
CA ILE A 293 6.15 1.02 -14.30
C ILE A 293 5.46 1.66 -15.50
N VAL A 294 4.82 2.81 -15.29
CA VAL A 294 4.04 3.48 -16.33
C VAL A 294 4.21 5.01 -16.37
N ASP A 295 4.93 5.59 -15.40
CA ASP A 295 5.12 7.04 -15.28
C ASP A 295 6.61 7.43 -15.23
N GLY A 296 7.48 6.72 -15.97
CA GLY A 296 8.88 7.08 -16.17
C GLY A 296 9.87 6.57 -15.12
N GLY A 297 9.41 6.00 -14.01
CA GLY A 297 10.29 5.47 -12.96
C GLY A 297 11.00 4.17 -13.32
N VAL A 298 11.69 3.61 -12.34
CA VAL A 298 12.44 2.37 -12.49
C VAL A 298 11.93 1.29 -11.52
N LEU A 299 12.02 0.02 -11.93
CA LEU A 299 11.82 -1.12 -11.06
C LEU A 299 13.07 -1.99 -11.15
N GLU A 300 13.83 -2.04 -10.05
CA GLU A 300 15.14 -2.69 -10.01
C GLU A 300 15.31 -3.53 -8.75
N ASN A 301 15.91 -4.72 -8.91
CA ASN A 301 16.25 -5.62 -7.81
C ASN A 301 15.04 -5.93 -6.90
N VAL A 302 14.01 -6.55 -7.47
CA VAL A 302 12.79 -6.97 -6.76
C VAL A 302 12.76 -8.48 -6.64
N SER A 303 12.59 -8.97 -5.42
CA SER A 303 12.43 -10.39 -5.10
C SER A 303 11.08 -10.65 -4.46
N VAL A 304 10.34 -11.60 -5.03
CA VAL A 304 9.03 -12.07 -4.53
C VAL A 304 9.13 -13.58 -4.33
N SER A 305 8.91 -14.08 -3.13
CA SER A 305 9.03 -15.51 -2.84
C SER A 305 8.01 -16.04 -1.85
N ASP A 306 7.82 -17.35 -1.88
CA ASP A 306 7.01 -18.08 -0.90
C ASP A 306 5.57 -17.53 -0.80
N PHE A 307 4.89 -17.47 -1.96
CA PHE A 307 3.49 -17.09 -2.06
C PHE A 307 2.58 -18.31 -2.15
N THR A 308 1.52 -18.30 -1.36
CA THR A 308 0.38 -19.20 -1.49
C THR A 308 -0.82 -18.37 -1.90
N VAL A 309 -1.34 -18.62 -3.11
CA VAL A 309 -2.39 -17.81 -3.72
C VAL A 309 -3.64 -18.64 -3.96
N GLU A 310 -4.76 -18.14 -3.52
CA GLU A 310 -6.08 -18.72 -3.76
C GLU A 310 -6.99 -17.70 -4.43
N GLY A 311 -7.48 -18.00 -5.65
CA GLY A 311 -8.57 -17.29 -6.30
C GLY A 311 -8.29 -15.83 -6.69
N THR A 312 -7.42 -15.58 -7.67
CA THR A 312 -7.29 -14.29 -8.39
C THR A 312 -7.53 -14.48 -9.88
N GLU A 313 -7.95 -13.44 -10.60
CA GLU A 313 -8.23 -13.55 -12.04
C GLU A 313 -6.97 -13.73 -12.89
N ALA A 314 -5.96 -12.92 -12.67
CA ALA A 314 -4.66 -12.97 -13.33
C ALA A 314 -3.55 -12.92 -12.27
N PRO A 315 -3.02 -14.06 -11.81
CA PRO A 315 -2.17 -14.11 -10.62
C PRO A 315 -0.91 -13.25 -10.68
N ILE A 316 -0.27 -13.15 -11.85
CA ILE A 316 1.00 -12.42 -12.03
C ILE A 316 0.85 -11.46 -13.21
N PHE A 317 1.03 -10.17 -12.96
CA PHE A 317 0.98 -9.09 -13.93
C PHE A 317 2.24 -8.23 -13.82
N ILE A 318 3.05 -8.22 -14.88
CA ILE A 318 4.26 -7.36 -14.98
C ILE A 318 4.09 -6.49 -16.22
N ARG A 319 4.08 -5.15 -16.01
CA ARG A 319 3.79 -4.18 -17.07
C ARG A 319 4.75 -3.00 -17.05
N LEU A 320 5.48 -2.80 -18.16
CA LEU A 320 6.08 -1.54 -18.51
C LEU A 320 5.16 -0.84 -19.51
N GLY A 321 4.66 0.33 -19.17
CA GLY A 321 3.85 1.19 -20.03
C GLY A 321 4.41 2.61 -20.08
N ASN A 322 3.66 3.53 -20.68
CA ASN A 322 4.04 4.94 -20.82
C ASN A 322 2.80 5.84 -20.67
N ARG A 323 2.11 5.69 -19.54
CA ARG A 323 1.01 6.58 -19.16
C ARG A 323 1.53 8.00 -18.99
N GLY A 324 2.75 8.14 -18.48
CA GLY A 324 3.49 9.40 -18.42
C GLY A 324 2.81 10.45 -17.55
N ARG A 325 2.15 10.04 -16.44
CA ARG A 325 1.50 10.97 -15.53
C ARG A 325 2.56 11.77 -14.79
N GLY A 326 2.65 13.05 -15.09
CA GLY A 326 3.60 13.97 -14.47
C GLY A 326 3.27 14.26 -13.02
N TYR A 327 4.25 14.74 -12.28
CA TYR A 327 4.14 15.18 -10.89
C TYR A 327 4.18 16.72 -10.79
N LEU A 328 3.92 17.27 -9.62
CA LEU A 328 3.91 18.73 -9.39
C LEU A 328 5.35 19.25 -9.19
N SER A 329 5.64 20.46 -9.69
CA SER A 329 6.93 21.12 -9.44
C SER A 329 6.94 21.83 -8.08
N GLU A 330 8.13 21.93 -7.49
CA GLU A 330 8.37 22.80 -6.35
C GLU A 330 8.24 24.28 -6.73
N GLY A 331 7.76 25.13 -5.80
CA GLY A 331 7.71 26.59 -5.93
C GLY A 331 6.34 27.20 -5.75
N ALA A 332 6.26 28.54 -5.89
CA ALA A 332 5.08 29.34 -5.63
C ALA A 332 3.86 29.04 -6.53
N ASN A 333 4.07 28.27 -7.60
CA ASN A 333 3.04 27.80 -8.51
C ASN A 333 2.99 26.27 -8.49
N MET A 334 2.44 25.67 -7.44
CA MET A 334 2.20 24.22 -7.32
C MET A 334 1.27 23.65 -8.43
N GLU A 335 0.82 24.48 -9.34
CA GLU A 335 -0.02 24.08 -10.47
C GLU A 335 0.76 23.56 -11.68
N LYS A 336 2.08 23.75 -11.72
CA LYS A 336 2.89 23.31 -12.84
C LYS A 336 3.19 21.82 -12.72
N ILE A 337 2.57 21.03 -13.58
CA ILE A 337 2.89 19.61 -13.73
C ILE A 337 4.20 19.49 -14.52
N ILE A 338 5.18 18.78 -13.95
CA ILE A 338 6.39 18.37 -14.67
C ILE A 338 6.01 17.13 -15.48
N PRO A 339 6.03 17.20 -16.82
CA PRO A 339 5.70 16.05 -17.64
C PRO A 339 6.78 14.98 -17.52
N VAL A 340 6.38 13.73 -17.64
CA VAL A 340 7.28 12.60 -17.86
C VAL A 340 7.45 12.42 -19.37
N ASP A 341 8.65 12.62 -19.88
CA ASP A 341 9.00 12.64 -21.31
C ASP A 341 9.77 11.38 -21.76
N HIS A 342 9.86 10.38 -20.90
CA HIS A 342 10.57 9.14 -21.16
C HIS A 342 9.79 7.93 -20.66
N VAL A 343 10.06 6.78 -21.26
CA VAL A 343 9.59 5.49 -20.79
C VAL A 343 10.51 5.03 -19.65
N GLY A 344 9.92 4.54 -18.56
CA GLY A 344 10.67 3.97 -17.45
C GLY A 344 11.34 2.63 -17.80
N SER A 345 11.77 1.90 -16.78
CA SER A 345 12.41 0.58 -16.98
C SER A 345 12.00 -0.43 -15.91
N ILE A 346 11.98 -1.71 -16.32
CA ILE A 346 11.81 -2.86 -15.42
C ILE A 346 12.98 -3.80 -15.65
N ASN A 347 13.78 -4.04 -14.61
CA ASN A 347 14.97 -4.87 -14.69
C ASN A 347 15.26 -5.60 -13.38
N GLY A 348 15.52 -6.91 -13.44
CA GLY A 348 16.00 -7.67 -12.30
C GLY A 348 14.90 -8.08 -11.32
N ILE A 349 13.89 -8.81 -11.82
CA ILE A 349 12.80 -9.39 -10.99
C ILE A 349 13.08 -10.88 -10.78
N ARG A 350 12.90 -11.34 -9.54
CA ARG A 350 12.93 -12.76 -9.18
C ARG A 350 11.61 -13.17 -8.52
N LEU A 351 10.92 -14.13 -9.12
CA LEU A 351 9.71 -14.77 -8.60
C LEU A 351 10.06 -16.23 -8.28
N ASN A 352 9.91 -16.65 -7.02
CA ASN A 352 10.31 -17.99 -6.61
C ASN A 352 9.33 -18.63 -5.60
N SER A 353 9.12 -19.94 -5.69
CA SER A 353 8.28 -20.70 -4.75
C SER A 353 6.85 -20.13 -4.64
N ILE A 354 6.14 -20.07 -5.76
CA ILE A 354 4.78 -19.52 -5.83
C ILE A 354 3.80 -20.64 -6.17
N GLN A 355 2.80 -20.84 -5.31
CA GLN A 355 1.72 -21.81 -5.53
C GLN A 355 0.41 -21.04 -5.74
N ILE A 356 -0.22 -21.23 -6.88
CA ILE A 356 -1.46 -20.57 -7.28
C ILE A 356 -2.53 -21.62 -7.54
N ARG A 357 -3.69 -21.49 -6.89
CA ARG A 357 -4.86 -22.35 -7.09
C ARG A 357 -6.11 -21.52 -7.37
N ASN A 358 -7.04 -22.14 -8.08
CA ASN A 358 -8.35 -21.58 -8.39
C ASN A 358 -8.29 -20.19 -9.05
N ALA A 359 -7.25 -19.93 -9.83
CA ALA A 359 -7.13 -18.70 -10.59
C ALA A 359 -8.19 -18.61 -11.71
N GLY A 360 -8.51 -17.39 -12.12
CA GLY A 360 -9.36 -17.14 -13.28
C GLY A 360 -8.71 -17.59 -14.59
N ALA A 361 -9.41 -17.36 -15.69
CA ALA A 361 -8.94 -17.82 -17.00
C ALA A 361 -8.18 -16.75 -17.81
N LEU A 362 -7.85 -15.58 -17.23
CA LEU A 362 -7.20 -14.50 -17.98
C LEU A 362 -5.79 -14.86 -18.44
N GLY A 363 -4.99 -15.47 -17.58
CA GLY A 363 -3.57 -15.75 -17.79
C GLY A 363 -2.67 -14.70 -17.12
N CYS A 364 -1.36 -15.00 -17.07
CA CYS A 364 -0.33 -14.08 -16.56
C CYS A 364 0.36 -13.33 -17.69
N SER A 365 0.97 -12.17 -17.40
CA SER A 365 1.69 -11.41 -18.43
C SER A 365 3.00 -10.81 -17.94
N ILE A 366 3.95 -10.69 -18.90
CA ILE A 366 5.19 -9.92 -18.76
C ILE A 366 5.31 -9.09 -20.04
N THR A 367 4.99 -7.79 -19.97
CA THR A 367 4.85 -6.96 -21.15
C THR A 367 5.59 -5.64 -21.04
N GLY A 368 6.50 -5.41 -21.97
CA GLY A 368 7.16 -4.14 -22.22
C GLY A 368 6.48 -3.34 -23.34
N LEU A 369 7.23 -2.42 -23.95
CA LEU A 369 6.84 -1.62 -25.11
C LEU A 369 7.87 -1.79 -26.23
N PRO A 370 7.51 -1.54 -27.49
CA PRO A 370 8.46 -1.54 -28.60
C PRO A 370 9.66 -0.65 -28.30
N GLY A 371 10.87 -1.21 -28.36
CA GLY A 371 12.12 -0.51 -28.02
C GLY A 371 12.41 -0.34 -26.52
N HIS A 372 11.47 -0.70 -25.64
CA HIS A 372 11.62 -0.64 -24.18
C HIS A 372 11.20 -1.99 -23.56
N PRO A 373 12.07 -2.99 -23.59
CA PRO A 373 11.75 -4.31 -23.07
C PRO A 373 11.72 -4.35 -21.54
N VAL A 374 10.93 -5.27 -21.01
CA VAL A 374 11.13 -5.78 -19.64
C VAL A 374 12.34 -6.70 -19.64
N GLU A 375 13.27 -6.52 -18.71
CA GLU A 375 14.53 -7.24 -18.75
C GLU A 375 14.81 -8.05 -17.46
N ASN A 376 15.48 -9.18 -17.63
CA ASN A 376 16.04 -9.99 -16.53
C ASN A 376 14.97 -10.41 -15.50
N VAL A 377 13.99 -11.20 -15.94
CA VAL A 377 12.95 -11.77 -15.07
C VAL A 377 13.15 -13.28 -14.95
N TRP A 378 13.30 -13.76 -13.72
CA TRP A 378 13.43 -15.20 -13.41
C TRP A 378 12.21 -15.68 -12.63
N LEU A 379 11.55 -16.71 -13.15
CA LEU A 379 10.49 -17.46 -12.46
C LEU A 379 11.00 -18.85 -12.15
N SER A 380 11.01 -19.22 -10.87
CA SER A 380 11.47 -20.54 -10.43
C SER A 380 10.47 -21.18 -9.46
N ASN A 381 10.17 -22.47 -9.64
CA ASN A 381 9.27 -23.22 -8.76
C ASN A 381 7.89 -22.54 -8.65
N VAL A 382 7.26 -22.28 -9.78
CA VAL A 382 5.93 -21.65 -9.87
C VAL A 382 4.92 -22.68 -10.37
N SER A 383 3.87 -22.93 -9.63
CA SER A 383 2.74 -23.76 -10.05
C SER A 383 1.48 -22.91 -10.17
N ILE A 384 0.81 -23.01 -11.32
CA ILE A 384 -0.42 -22.28 -11.61
C ILE A 384 -1.50 -23.27 -11.98
N HIS A 385 -2.57 -23.29 -11.20
CA HIS A 385 -3.77 -24.03 -11.49
C HIS A 385 -4.95 -23.06 -11.63
N HIS A 386 -5.58 -23.02 -12.80
CA HIS A 386 -6.63 -22.10 -13.13
C HIS A 386 -7.80 -22.75 -13.87
N LYS A 387 -8.91 -22.03 -14.01
CA LYS A 387 -10.16 -22.56 -14.58
C LYS A 387 -10.01 -23.12 -15.98
N GLY A 388 -9.19 -22.50 -16.84
CA GLY A 388 -9.17 -22.83 -18.26
C GLY A 388 -10.48 -22.50 -18.96
N GLY A 389 -10.81 -23.29 -20.01
CA GLY A 389 -12.11 -23.22 -20.68
C GLY A 389 -12.19 -22.34 -21.90
N ILE A 390 -11.08 -21.77 -22.37
CA ILE A 390 -11.06 -20.98 -23.60
C ILE A 390 -11.08 -21.90 -24.82
N ALA A 391 -12.11 -21.74 -25.66
CA ALA A 391 -12.29 -22.54 -26.87
C ALA A 391 -11.43 -22.03 -28.04
N ALA A 392 -11.08 -22.94 -28.97
CA ALA A 392 -10.31 -22.57 -30.17
C ALA A 392 -10.98 -21.48 -31.03
N SER A 393 -12.31 -21.40 -31.01
CA SER A 393 -13.07 -20.37 -31.73
C SER A 393 -12.87 -18.95 -31.18
N GLU A 394 -12.34 -18.80 -29.94
CA GLU A 394 -12.09 -17.52 -29.30
C GLU A 394 -10.69 -16.94 -29.60
N LEU A 395 -9.75 -17.80 -30.02
CA LEU A 395 -8.33 -17.44 -30.14
C LEU A 395 -8.10 -16.23 -31.05
N SER A 396 -8.73 -16.18 -32.22
CA SER A 396 -8.55 -15.05 -33.15
C SER A 396 -8.99 -13.70 -32.56
N ARG A 397 -10.05 -13.69 -31.73
CA ARG A 397 -10.53 -12.50 -31.03
C ARG A 397 -9.55 -12.08 -29.95
N ILE A 398 -9.04 -13.05 -29.19
CA ILE A 398 -8.05 -12.82 -28.12
C ILE A 398 -6.74 -12.28 -28.69
N GLU A 399 -6.23 -12.89 -29.78
CA GLU A 399 -5.03 -12.41 -30.47
C GLU A 399 -5.20 -11.01 -31.05
N ALA A 400 -6.39 -10.68 -31.56
CA ALA A 400 -6.70 -9.34 -32.04
C ALA A 400 -6.69 -8.29 -30.90
N ALA A 401 -7.20 -8.64 -29.71
CA ALA A 401 -7.26 -7.74 -28.58
C ALA A 401 -5.86 -7.33 -28.04
N VAL A 402 -4.88 -8.23 -28.12
CA VAL A 402 -3.51 -7.93 -27.65
C VAL A 402 -2.63 -7.25 -28.71
N LYS A 403 -3.14 -6.94 -29.91
CA LYS A 403 -2.37 -6.20 -30.94
C LYS A 403 -2.13 -4.75 -30.54
N ASP A 404 -3.08 -4.16 -29.82
CA ASP A 404 -2.93 -2.82 -29.26
C ASP A 404 -1.99 -2.86 -28.05
N GLU A 405 -0.95 -2.05 -28.08
CA GLU A 405 0.02 -1.94 -27.01
C GLU A 405 -0.55 -1.33 -25.73
N LYS A 406 -1.62 -0.57 -25.82
CA LYS A 406 -2.24 0.14 -24.70
C LYS A 406 -1.21 0.92 -23.87
N GLU A 407 -0.30 1.57 -24.59
CA GLU A 407 0.89 2.21 -24.03
C GLU A 407 0.56 3.20 -22.92
N LYS A 408 -0.50 4.01 -23.12
CA LYS A 408 -0.90 5.11 -22.23
C LYS A 408 -2.08 4.80 -21.32
N GLU A 409 -2.66 3.61 -21.46
CA GLU A 409 -3.80 3.21 -20.67
C GLU A 409 -3.41 2.94 -19.20
N TYR A 410 -4.41 2.98 -18.33
CA TYR A 410 -4.26 2.55 -16.94
C TYR A 410 -3.87 1.07 -16.91
N PRO A 411 -2.75 0.69 -16.27
CA PRO A 411 -2.34 -0.71 -16.21
C PRO A 411 -3.23 -1.48 -15.24
N GLU A 412 -3.80 -2.54 -15.74
CA GLU A 412 -4.55 -3.49 -14.93
C GLU A 412 -4.47 -4.87 -15.59
N ALA A 413 -4.42 -5.92 -14.81
CA ALA A 413 -4.28 -7.28 -15.31
C ALA A 413 -5.39 -7.69 -16.29
N THR A 414 -6.54 -7.05 -16.23
CA THR A 414 -7.69 -7.26 -17.10
C THR A 414 -7.69 -6.42 -18.39
N MET A 415 -6.68 -5.57 -18.61
CA MET A 415 -6.68 -4.53 -19.65
C MET A 415 -6.89 -5.07 -21.09
N TRP A 416 -6.49 -6.30 -21.37
CA TRP A 416 -6.73 -6.97 -22.66
C TRP A 416 -7.85 -8.02 -22.61
N GLY A 417 -8.43 -8.28 -21.41
CA GLY A 417 -9.26 -9.45 -21.19
C GLY A 417 -8.43 -10.75 -21.16
N SER A 418 -8.98 -11.85 -21.68
CA SER A 418 -8.23 -13.10 -21.77
C SER A 418 -7.00 -12.95 -22.66
N LEU A 419 -5.86 -13.48 -22.20
CA LEU A 419 -4.58 -13.44 -22.92
C LEU A 419 -4.43 -14.62 -23.87
N PRO A 420 -3.58 -14.55 -24.91
CA PRO A 420 -3.38 -15.62 -25.89
C PRO A 420 -2.63 -16.85 -25.33
N ALA A 421 -2.10 -16.75 -24.11
CA ALA A 421 -1.51 -17.86 -23.37
C ALA A 421 -2.34 -18.18 -22.13
N LYS A 422 -2.51 -19.45 -21.79
CA LYS A 422 -3.14 -19.85 -20.52
C LYS A 422 -2.20 -19.67 -19.31
N GLY A 423 -0.88 -19.73 -19.52
CA GLY A 423 0.15 -19.43 -18.53
C GLY A 423 0.66 -18.00 -18.69
N PHE A 424 1.67 -17.79 -19.53
CA PHE A 424 2.32 -16.47 -19.67
C PHE A 424 2.27 -15.92 -21.09
N PHE A 425 1.72 -14.72 -21.22
CA PHE A 425 1.87 -13.88 -22.40
C PHE A 425 3.07 -12.94 -22.19
N ILE A 426 4.09 -13.06 -23.05
CA ILE A 426 5.37 -12.36 -22.93
C ILE A 426 5.55 -11.52 -24.19
N ARG A 427 5.69 -10.20 -24.04
CA ARG A 427 5.86 -9.30 -25.18
C ARG A 427 6.83 -8.18 -24.85
N HIS A 428 7.73 -7.87 -25.82
CA HIS A 428 8.79 -6.88 -25.65
C HIS A 428 9.58 -7.13 -24.37
N ALA A 429 10.24 -8.28 -24.30
CA ALA A 429 10.93 -8.71 -23.10
C ALA A 429 12.24 -9.45 -23.45
N ARG A 430 13.26 -9.32 -22.60
CA ARG A 430 14.59 -9.93 -22.79
C ARG A 430 15.05 -10.66 -21.53
N SER A 431 15.75 -11.76 -21.73
CA SER A 431 16.30 -12.58 -20.62
C SER A 431 15.21 -13.03 -19.65
N ILE A 432 14.13 -13.61 -20.19
CA ILE A 432 13.02 -14.13 -19.39
C ILE A 432 13.20 -15.64 -19.20
N ILE A 433 13.51 -16.04 -17.98
CA ILE A 433 13.86 -17.42 -17.63
C ILE A 433 12.76 -18.07 -16.80
N PHE A 434 12.28 -19.23 -17.27
CA PHE A 434 11.35 -20.08 -16.56
C PHE A 434 12.08 -21.37 -16.15
N ASN A 435 12.09 -21.69 -14.86
CA ASN A 435 12.67 -22.88 -14.30
C ASN A 435 11.66 -23.57 -13.38
N ASN A 436 11.28 -24.81 -13.70
CA ASN A 436 10.28 -25.56 -12.94
C ASN A 436 8.96 -24.79 -12.78
N VAL A 437 8.33 -24.42 -13.91
CA VAL A 437 7.02 -23.75 -13.97
C VAL A 437 6.00 -24.74 -14.54
N THR A 438 4.92 -24.97 -13.80
CA THR A 438 3.82 -25.86 -14.21
C THR A 438 2.51 -25.08 -14.34
N ILE A 439 1.73 -25.43 -15.36
CA ILE A 439 0.46 -24.76 -15.66
C ILE A 439 -0.59 -25.86 -15.89
N GLU A 440 -1.61 -25.86 -15.02
CA GLU A 440 -2.71 -26.82 -15.06
C GLU A 440 -4.05 -26.10 -15.15
N THR A 441 -5.05 -26.75 -15.73
CA THR A 441 -6.39 -26.18 -15.91
C THR A 441 -7.47 -27.17 -15.53
N ASP A 442 -8.58 -26.69 -14.94
CA ASP A 442 -9.76 -27.51 -14.62
C ASP A 442 -10.50 -27.95 -15.88
N GLN A 443 -10.59 -27.05 -16.85
CA GLN A 443 -11.28 -27.28 -18.13
C GLN A 443 -10.26 -27.31 -19.27
N PRO A 444 -10.50 -28.07 -20.35
CA PRO A 444 -9.68 -27.99 -21.54
C PRO A 444 -9.57 -26.54 -22.02
N ASP A 445 -8.36 -26.12 -22.34
CA ASP A 445 -8.06 -24.75 -22.81
C ASP A 445 -7.26 -24.83 -24.11
N ALA A 446 -7.72 -24.17 -25.15
CA ALA A 446 -7.09 -24.22 -26.47
C ALA A 446 -5.82 -23.39 -26.58
N ARG A 447 -5.52 -22.54 -25.61
CA ARG A 447 -4.32 -21.71 -25.60
C ARG A 447 -3.07 -22.52 -25.23
N PRO A 448 -1.90 -22.17 -25.80
CA PRO A 448 -0.62 -22.70 -25.33
C PRO A 448 -0.26 -22.17 -23.93
N ASP A 449 0.68 -22.82 -23.25
CA ASP A 449 1.18 -22.38 -21.96
C ASP A 449 1.90 -21.02 -22.05
N PHE A 450 2.65 -20.82 -23.12
CA PHE A 450 3.46 -19.62 -23.35
C PHE A 450 3.22 -19.07 -24.75
N VAL A 451 3.09 -17.75 -24.84
CA VAL A 451 3.14 -17.00 -26.10
C VAL A 451 4.19 -15.91 -25.96
N ARG A 452 5.14 -15.87 -26.91
CA ARG A 452 6.23 -14.87 -26.94
C ARG A 452 6.12 -14.04 -28.23
N ILE A 453 6.14 -12.71 -28.09
CA ILE A 453 6.16 -11.77 -29.20
C ILE A 453 7.28 -10.76 -28.93
N ASP A 454 8.27 -10.66 -29.82
CA ASP A 454 9.45 -9.82 -29.61
C ASP A 454 10.03 -10.05 -28.20
N ALA A 455 10.28 -11.33 -27.87
CA ALA A 455 10.73 -11.72 -26.54
C ALA A 455 11.70 -12.92 -26.61
N GLU A 456 12.82 -12.80 -25.87
CA GLU A 456 13.92 -13.76 -25.80
C GLU A 456 14.04 -14.39 -24.39
#